data_88aca44a9cb77a0764217640ca5c83cc
#
_entry.id   88aca44a9cb77a0764217640ca5c83cc
#
_cell.length_a   1.000
_cell.length_b   1.000
_cell.length_c   1.000
_cell.angle_alpha   90.00
_cell.angle_beta   90.00
_cell.angle_gamma   90.00
#
_symmetry.space_group_name_H-M   'P 1'
#
loop_
_entity.id
_entity.type
_entity.pdbx_description
1 polymer ?
#
loop_
_entity_poly.entity_id
_entity_poly.type
_entity_poly.pdbx_seq_one_letter_code
_entity_poly.pdbx_strand_id
1 'polypeptide(L)'
;PYAIGEDDDENIKFNVNYLICAIHFDANMFIKTMQNLAKDNSKIEHVVGTAIDLLYEQEDAKTLVLEDGRKIDADYFVSCIGQTAFNQKVFREEYQWYGDILLTNRAVAGPMEYTDKRKQFHPYTVARAMKNGWRWITPTWSRVGTGYVFSNNHVSDDEAIHEFLENVGDRNFKIDPFIVDFTPRKAVNSFKKNTCTIGMAAGFVEPLDAPGLSLTANAITQLQTILIGKQTIEKKVTMVIYHQKNLKDQKIYHKELFQIHKRVSSPEQRHHLR
;
A
#
# COMPACT_ATOMS: atom_id res chain seq x y z
N PRO A 1 5.72 -7.74 13.57
CA PRO A 1 4.83 -8.42 14.49
C PRO A 1 4.65 -9.84 14.03
N TYR A 2 5.17 -10.78 14.78
CA TYR A 2 5.01 -12.20 14.51
C TYR A 2 3.55 -12.57 14.82
N ALA A 3 2.93 -13.36 13.95
CA ALA A 3 1.63 -13.93 14.23
C ALA A 3 1.77 -14.83 15.47
N ILE A 4 1.12 -14.43 16.54
CA ILE A 4 0.96 -15.28 17.71
C ILE A 4 -0.18 -16.21 17.36
N GLY A 5 0.07 -17.52 17.36
CA GLY A 5 -0.96 -18.52 17.15
C GLY A 5 -2.04 -18.39 18.21
N GLU A 6 -3.24 -18.87 17.90
CA GLU A 6 -4.40 -18.89 18.81
C GLU A 6 -4.26 -19.91 19.94
N ASP A 7 -3.06 -20.33 20.32
CA ASP A 7 -2.86 -21.23 21.45
C ASP A 7 -2.80 -20.42 22.74
N ASP A 8 -3.75 -20.71 23.61
CA ASP A 8 -3.93 -20.19 24.99
C ASP A 8 -2.77 -20.57 25.93
N ASP A 9 -1.54 -20.32 25.53
CA ASP A 9 -0.40 -20.56 26.40
C ASP A 9 -0.10 -19.29 27.23
N GLU A 10 -0.67 -19.24 28.45
CA GLU A 10 -0.55 -18.15 29.41
C GLU A 10 0.90 -17.82 29.84
N ASN A 11 1.89 -18.50 29.26
CA ASN A 11 3.30 -18.39 29.67
C ASN A 11 4.20 -17.59 28.73
N ILE A 12 3.68 -16.94 27.69
CA ILE A 12 4.53 -16.12 26.80
C ILE A 12 4.84 -14.78 27.49
N LYS A 13 5.98 -14.71 28.17
CA LYS A 13 6.53 -13.46 28.70
C LYS A 13 7.16 -12.64 27.59
N PHE A 14 6.47 -11.59 27.12
CA PHE A 14 7.03 -10.64 26.18
C PHE A 14 8.08 -9.75 26.87
N ASN A 15 9.28 -9.68 26.29
CA ASN A 15 10.23 -8.66 26.68
C ASN A 15 9.87 -7.35 25.95
N VAL A 16 9.12 -6.47 26.63
CA VAL A 16 8.58 -5.22 26.08
C VAL A 16 9.67 -4.27 25.57
N ASN A 17 10.92 -4.44 25.99
CA ASN A 17 12.04 -3.57 25.63
C ASN A 17 12.49 -3.74 24.15
N TYR A 18 12.04 -4.78 23.47
CA TYR A 18 12.38 -5.07 22.06
C TYR A 18 11.17 -5.11 21.14
N LEU A 19 9.97 -4.70 21.61
CA LEU A 19 8.79 -4.64 20.76
C LEU A 19 8.85 -3.45 19.81
N ILE A 20 9.00 -3.74 18.53
CA ILE A 20 8.77 -2.75 17.46
C ILE A 20 7.27 -2.68 17.26
N CYS A 21 6.66 -1.57 17.69
CA CYS A 21 5.22 -1.36 17.57
C CYS A 21 4.88 -0.67 16.24
N ALA A 22 3.80 -1.13 15.61
CA ALA A 22 3.11 -0.45 14.51
C ALA A 22 1.79 0.13 15.01
N ILE A 23 1.17 1.01 14.22
CA ILE A 23 -0.08 1.67 14.56
C ILE A 23 -1.16 1.23 13.57
N HIS A 24 -2.29 0.73 14.08
CA HIS A 24 -3.51 0.59 13.30
C HIS A 24 -4.31 1.89 13.37
N PHE A 25 -4.61 2.47 12.22
CA PHE A 25 -5.42 3.69 12.16
C PHE A 25 -6.42 3.64 11.00
N ASP A 26 -7.51 4.39 11.14
CA ASP A 26 -8.47 4.57 10.07
C ASP A 26 -7.94 5.60 9.06
N ALA A 27 -7.68 5.14 7.84
CA ALA A 27 -7.09 5.98 6.80
C ALA A 27 -7.98 7.20 6.46
N ASN A 28 -9.31 7.06 6.49
CA ASN A 28 -10.22 8.18 6.19
C ASN A 28 -10.15 9.26 7.28
N MET A 29 -10.06 8.85 8.55
CA MET A 29 -9.89 9.80 9.66
C MET A 29 -8.53 10.49 9.58
N PHE A 30 -7.47 9.75 9.26
CA PHE A 30 -6.14 10.31 9.09
C PHE A 30 -6.09 11.32 7.94
N ILE A 31 -6.65 10.99 6.77
CA ILE A 31 -6.74 11.90 5.61
C ILE A 31 -7.48 13.18 6.01
N LYS A 32 -8.63 13.06 6.69
CA LYS A 32 -9.39 14.23 7.15
C LYS A 32 -8.59 15.14 8.10
N THR A 33 -7.83 14.54 9.01
CA THR A 33 -6.94 15.28 9.91
C THR A 33 -5.86 16.02 9.13
N MET A 34 -5.20 15.36 8.18
CA MET A 34 -4.18 15.98 7.32
C MET A 34 -4.77 17.12 6.46
N GLN A 35 -5.97 16.95 5.91
CA GLN A 35 -6.65 17.99 5.15
C GLN A 35 -6.97 19.22 6.00
N ASN A 36 -7.39 19.04 7.25
CA ASN A 36 -7.64 20.14 8.15
C ASN A 36 -6.33 20.88 8.48
N LEU A 37 -5.26 20.17 8.81
CA LEU A 37 -3.95 20.77 9.05
C LEU A 37 -3.42 21.54 7.82
N ALA A 38 -3.67 21.03 6.62
CA ALA A 38 -3.29 21.73 5.40
C ALA A 38 -4.10 23.02 5.19
N LYS A 39 -5.41 23.01 5.47
CA LYS A 39 -6.28 24.20 5.37
C LYS A 39 -5.91 25.30 6.36
N ASP A 40 -5.45 24.92 7.55
CA ASP A 40 -5.07 25.87 8.60
C ASP A 40 -3.67 26.47 8.35
N ASN A 41 -2.94 25.98 7.36
CA ASN A 41 -1.61 26.46 7.03
C ASN A 41 -1.66 27.46 5.86
N SER A 42 -1.41 28.74 6.13
CA SER A 42 -1.44 29.82 5.14
C SER A 42 -0.41 29.70 4.00
N LYS A 43 0.55 28.78 4.10
CA LYS A 43 1.54 28.48 3.05
C LYS A 43 1.06 27.39 2.09
N ILE A 44 -0.10 26.81 2.33
CA ILE A 44 -0.67 25.73 1.50
C ILE A 44 -1.91 26.27 0.80
N GLU A 45 -1.90 26.28 -0.51
CA GLU A 45 -3.07 26.52 -1.34
C GLU A 45 -3.71 25.18 -1.74
N HIS A 46 -5.00 25.00 -1.46
CA HIS A 46 -5.76 23.83 -1.85
C HIS A 46 -6.59 24.12 -3.09
N VAL A 47 -6.16 23.63 -4.25
CA VAL A 47 -6.87 23.78 -5.53
C VAL A 47 -7.65 22.50 -5.84
N VAL A 48 -8.96 22.62 -6.01
CA VAL A 48 -9.81 21.51 -6.45
C VAL A 48 -9.91 21.52 -7.97
N GLY A 49 -9.57 20.41 -8.62
CA GLY A 49 -9.61 20.27 -10.08
C GLY A 49 -9.05 18.93 -10.54
N THR A 50 -9.32 18.60 -11.80
CA THR A 50 -8.78 17.42 -12.46
C THR A 50 -7.55 17.81 -13.27
N ALA A 51 -6.39 17.30 -12.94
CA ALA A 51 -5.17 17.51 -13.72
C ALA A 51 -5.23 16.66 -15.02
N ILE A 52 -4.98 17.28 -16.15
CA ILE A 52 -5.03 16.63 -17.47
C ILE A 52 -3.70 16.61 -18.18
N ASP A 53 -2.79 17.57 -17.91
CA ASP A 53 -1.51 17.67 -18.59
C ASP A 53 -0.46 18.37 -17.74
N LEU A 54 0.82 18.20 -18.10
CA LEU A 54 1.98 18.88 -17.52
C LEU A 54 2.87 19.37 -18.66
N LEU A 55 2.96 20.68 -18.80
CA LEU A 55 3.75 21.31 -19.86
C LEU A 55 5.22 21.36 -19.47
N TYR A 56 6.08 21.06 -20.41
CA TYR A 56 7.52 21.02 -20.25
C TYR A 56 8.20 22.05 -21.14
N GLU A 57 9.24 22.68 -20.62
CA GLU A 57 10.25 23.41 -21.39
C GLU A 57 11.52 22.56 -21.38
N GLN A 58 11.90 22.04 -22.55
CA GLN A 58 12.94 21.01 -22.67
C GLN A 58 12.58 19.76 -21.82
N GLU A 59 13.26 19.55 -20.69
CA GLU A 59 13.00 18.43 -19.79
C GLU A 59 12.43 18.86 -18.42
N ASP A 60 12.32 20.17 -18.16
CA ASP A 60 11.79 20.72 -16.93
C ASP A 60 10.27 20.93 -17.04
N ALA A 61 9.51 20.38 -16.09
CA ALA A 61 8.10 20.67 -15.98
C ALA A 61 7.89 22.12 -15.51
N LYS A 62 6.92 22.82 -16.11
CA LYS A 62 6.65 24.23 -15.82
C LYS A 62 5.23 24.48 -15.34
N THR A 63 4.23 23.89 -15.99
CA THR A 63 2.84 24.24 -15.79
C THR A 63 1.95 23.02 -15.76
N LEU A 64 1.22 22.81 -14.69
CA LEU A 64 0.15 21.82 -14.59
C LEU A 64 -1.13 22.41 -15.18
N VAL A 65 -1.78 21.68 -16.08
CA VAL A 65 -3.02 22.08 -16.73
C VAL A 65 -4.18 21.31 -16.12
N LEU A 66 -5.23 22.02 -15.72
CA LEU A 66 -6.46 21.46 -15.23
C LEU A 66 -7.51 21.39 -16.36
N GLU A 67 -8.47 20.48 -16.21
CA GLU A 67 -9.58 20.24 -17.16
C GLU A 67 -10.42 21.47 -17.41
N ASP A 68 -10.58 22.33 -16.40
CA ASP A 68 -11.31 23.60 -16.49
C ASP A 68 -10.51 24.75 -17.13
N GLY A 69 -9.32 24.47 -17.64
CA GLY A 69 -8.45 25.42 -18.30
C GLY A 69 -7.51 26.21 -17.38
N ARG A 70 -7.65 26.09 -16.05
CA ARG A 70 -6.69 26.69 -15.12
C ARG A 70 -5.30 26.11 -15.29
N LYS A 71 -4.30 26.96 -15.08
CA LYS A 71 -2.88 26.63 -15.17
C LYS A 71 -2.20 26.93 -13.84
N ILE A 72 -1.36 26.01 -13.38
CA ILE A 72 -0.62 26.13 -12.14
C ILE A 72 0.86 25.98 -12.42
N ASP A 73 1.60 27.07 -12.24
CA ASP A 73 3.05 27.09 -12.38
C ASP A 73 3.73 26.69 -11.07
N ALA A 74 4.80 25.92 -11.13
CA ALA A 74 5.58 25.55 -9.97
C ALA A 74 7.02 25.20 -10.34
N ASP A 75 7.92 25.22 -9.34
CA ASP A 75 9.31 24.79 -9.49
C ASP A 75 9.44 23.28 -9.45
N TYR A 76 8.59 22.58 -8.67
CA TYR A 76 8.58 21.13 -8.51
C TYR A 76 7.16 20.56 -8.59
N PHE A 77 7.03 19.39 -9.20
CA PHE A 77 5.75 18.69 -9.34
C PHE A 77 5.83 17.29 -8.75
N VAL A 78 4.92 16.99 -7.83
CA VAL A 78 4.89 15.70 -7.14
C VAL A 78 3.56 14.99 -7.43
N SER A 79 3.62 13.82 -8.05
CA SER A 79 2.45 12.99 -8.27
C SER A 79 2.24 11.99 -7.13
N CYS A 80 1.06 12.04 -6.51
CA CYS A 80 0.57 11.11 -5.49
C CYS A 80 -0.75 10.45 -5.92
N ILE A 81 -1.08 10.43 -7.21
CA ILE A 81 -2.41 10.05 -7.73
C ILE A 81 -2.64 8.54 -7.89
N GLY A 82 -1.77 7.71 -7.30
CA GLY A 82 -1.91 6.27 -7.37
C GLY A 82 -1.46 5.66 -8.69
N GLN A 83 -1.91 4.43 -8.98
CA GLN A 83 -1.52 3.67 -10.16
C GLN A 83 -2.36 4.08 -11.38
N THR A 84 -2.13 5.24 -11.93
CA THR A 84 -2.86 5.74 -13.09
C THR A 84 -1.99 5.85 -14.33
N ALA A 85 -2.62 5.82 -15.51
CA ALA A 85 -1.97 6.06 -16.78
C ALA A 85 -1.40 7.51 -16.90
N PHE A 86 -1.92 8.43 -16.10
CA PHE A 86 -1.46 9.81 -16.03
C PHE A 86 0.04 9.91 -15.72
N ASN A 87 0.54 9.09 -14.78
CA ASN A 87 1.96 9.09 -14.44
C ASN A 87 2.85 8.73 -15.65
N GLN A 88 2.43 7.76 -16.47
CA GLN A 88 3.18 7.37 -17.66
C GLN A 88 3.10 8.44 -18.78
N LYS A 89 1.90 8.94 -19.02
CA LYS A 89 1.64 9.89 -20.14
C LYS A 89 2.14 11.30 -19.82
N VAL A 90 1.91 11.77 -18.60
CA VAL A 90 2.09 13.18 -18.23
C VAL A 90 3.37 13.37 -17.41
N PHE A 91 3.65 12.54 -16.42
CA PHE A 91 4.92 12.55 -15.68
C PHE A 91 6.04 11.77 -16.38
N ARG A 92 5.76 11.19 -17.57
CA ARG A 92 6.73 10.41 -18.38
C ARG A 92 7.39 9.32 -17.55
N GLU A 93 6.61 8.69 -16.61
CA GLU A 93 7.12 7.68 -15.69
C GLU A 93 7.25 6.33 -16.40
N GLU A 94 8.39 5.67 -16.19
CA GLU A 94 8.64 4.31 -16.63
C GLU A 94 8.55 3.37 -15.45
N TYR A 95 7.95 2.18 -15.66
CA TYR A 95 7.76 1.20 -14.59
C TYR A 95 8.44 -0.12 -14.90
N GLN A 96 9.06 -0.68 -13.89
CA GLN A 96 9.46 -2.07 -13.85
C GLN A 96 8.32 -2.89 -13.24
N TRP A 97 7.88 -3.91 -13.95
CA TRP A 97 6.76 -4.80 -13.59
C TRP A 97 7.26 -6.03 -12.86
N TYR A 98 6.45 -6.55 -11.93
CA TYR A 98 6.79 -7.69 -11.09
C TYR A 98 5.73 -8.78 -11.10
N GLY A 99 4.75 -8.73 -11.98
CA GLY A 99 3.63 -9.68 -12.03
C GLY A 99 4.01 -11.13 -12.29
N ASP A 100 5.19 -11.39 -12.85
CA ASP A 100 5.78 -12.72 -13.03
C ASP A 100 6.32 -13.33 -11.72
N ILE A 101 6.59 -12.50 -10.72
CA ILE A 101 7.14 -12.91 -9.42
C ILE A 101 6.11 -12.75 -8.31
N LEU A 102 5.40 -11.62 -8.30
CA LEU A 102 4.34 -11.29 -7.35
C LEU A 102 3.01 -11.60 -8.02
N LEU A 103 2.45 -12.77 -7.73
CA LEU A 103 1.31 -13.32 -8.45
C LEU A 103 -0.01 -12.63 -8.12
N THR A 104 -0.13 -12.03 -6.94
CA THR A 104 -1.35 -11.33 -6.51
C THR A 104 -1.46 -9.98 -7.22
N ASN A 105 -2.65 -9.70 -7.73
CA ASN A 105 -2.93 -8.47 -8.48
C ASN A 105 -4.34 -7.91 -8.23
N ARG A 106 -5.11 -8.56 -7.36
CA ARG A 106 -6.46 -8.16 -6.98
C ARG A 106 -6.73 -8.35 -5.50
N ALA A 107 -7.68 -7.59 -4.99
CA ALA A 107 -8.23 -7.81 -3.67
C ALA A 107 -9.74 -7.58 -3.65
N VAL A 108 -10.47 -8.39 -2.87
CA VAL A 108 -11.80 -8.05 -2.38
C VAL A 108 -11.61 -7.27 -1.08
N ALA A 109 -12.12 -6.06 -0.98
CA ALA A 109 -12.09 -5.27 0.25
C ALA A 109 -13.50 -5.11 0.81
N GLY A 110 -13.67 -5.32 2.12
CA GLY A 110 -14.99 -5.25 2.76
C GLY A 110 -14.86 -4.88 4.25
N PRO A 111 -14.75 -3.57 4.59
CA PRO A 111 -14.67 -3.16 5.99
C PRO A 111 -15.95 -3.52 6.75
N MET A 112 -15.80 -4.10 7.93
CA MET A 112 -16.90 -4.64 8.74
C MET A 112 -17.09 -3.87 10.04
N GLU A 113 -18.29 -3.94 10.57
CA GLU A 113 -18.59 -3.54 11.94
C GLU A 113 -18.12 -4.62 12.94
N TYR A 114 -17.82 -4.20 14.16
CA TYR A 114 -17.60 -5.14 15.24
C TYR A 114 -18.92 -5.81 15.66
N THR A 115 -18.92 -7.13 15.73
CA THR A 115 -20.01 -7.90 16.38
C THR A 115 -19.76 -8.03 17.88
N ASP A 116 -18.51 -8.25 18.27
CA ASP A 116 -18.01 -8.20 19.64
C ASP A 116 -16.64 -7.51 19.67
N LYS A 117 -16.65 -6.20 19.96
CA LYS A 117 -15.41 -5.41 19.93
C LYS A 117 -14.38 -5.92 20.96
N ARG A 118 -14.81 -6.47 22.12
CA ARG A 118 -13.87 -6.94 23.14
C ARG A 118 -13.03 -8.12 22.65
N LYS A 119 -13.64 -9.01 21.84
CA LYS A 119 -12.96 -10.18 21.27
C LYS A 119 -12.23 -9.88 19.96
N GLN A 120 -12.68 -8.90 19.20
CA GLN A 120 -12.18 -8.64 17.85
C GLN A 120 -11.16 -7.50 17.77
N PHE A 121 -11.10 -6.64 18.80
CA PHE A 121 -10.16 -5.51 18.85
C PHE A 121 -8.84 -5.94 19.51
N HIS A 122 -8.03 -6.67 18.75
CA HIS A 122 -6.70 -7.10 19.17
C HIS A 122 -5.60 -6.20 18.57
N PRO A 123 -4.41 -6.10 19.19
CA PRO A 123 -3.36 -5.16 18.80
C PRO A 123 -2.45 -5.68 17.67
N TYR A 124 -2.95 -6.55 16.80
CA TYR A 124 -2.18 -7.13 15.70
C TYR A 124 -3.04 -7.32 14.45
N THR A 125 -2.40 -7.37 13.30
CA THR A 125 -3.02 -7.78 12.04
C THR A 125 -2.93 -9.30 11.90
N VAL A 126 -4.04 -9.92 11.51
CA VAL A 126 -4.07 -11.34 11.15
C VAL A 126 -3.96 -11.46 9.63
N ALA A 127 -3.04 -12.31 9.17
CA ALA A 127 -2.98 -12.78 7.79
C ALA A 127 -3.43 -14.25 7.78
N ARG A 128 -4.58 -14.52 7.17
CA ARG A 128 -5.17 -15.86 7.09
C ARG A 128 -5.03 -16.42 5.68
N ALA A 129 -4.43 -17.60 5.54
CA ALA A 129 -4.38 -18.29 4.26
C ALA A 129 -5.79 -18.65 3.78
N MET A 130 -6.03 -18.43 2.49
CA MET A 130 -7.24 -18.77 1.77
C MET A 130 -6.90 -19.75 0.63
N LYS A 131 -7.90 -20.27 -0.06
CA LYS A 131 -7.69 -21.24 -1.14
C LYS A 131 -6.82 -20.67 -2.28
N ASN A 132 -7.08 -19.42 -2.68
CA ASN A 132 -6.43 -18.81 -3.83
C ASN A 132 -5.62 -17.55 -3.47
N GLY A 133 -5.31 -17.34 -2.18
CA GLY A 133 -4.57 -16.18 -1.70
C GLY A 133 -4.58 -16.08 -0.18
N TRP A 134 -4.75 -14.85 0.35
CA TRP A 134 -4.75 -14.64 1.78
C TRP A 134 -5.67 -13.48 2.18
N ARG A 135 -6.24 -13.55 3.37
CA ARG A 135 -7.13 -12.54 3.93
C ARG A 135 -6.42 -11.77 5.03
N TRP A 136 -6.48 -10.42 4.98
CA TRP A 136 -6.08 -9.59 6.12
C TRP A 136 -7.25 -9.30 7.04
N ILE A 137 -6.98 -9.17 8.34
CA ILE A 137 -7.90 -8.69 9.36
C ILE A 137 -7.14 -7.70 10.22
N THR A 138 -7.49 -6.42 10.11
CA THR A 138 -6.82 -5.31 10.80
C THR A 138 -7.83 -4.54 11.62
N PRO A 139 -7.92 -4.79 12.94
CA PRO A 139 -8.80 -4.04 13.81
C PRO A 139 -8.35 -2.58 13.91
N THR A 140 -9.28 -1.65 13.71
CA THR A 140 -9.09 -0.23 13.99
C THR A 140 -10.11 0.22 15.04
N TRP A 141 -9.99 1.44 15.58
CA TRP A 141 -10.91 1.89 16.62
C TRP A 141 -12.39 1.83 16.21
N SER A 142 -12.70 2.13 14.95
CA SER A 142 -14.06 2.30 14.44
C SER A 142 -14.62 1.10 13.69
N ARG A 143 -13.76 0.15 13.25
CA ARG A 143 -14.16 -0.96 12.37
C ARG A 143 -13.08 -2.03 12.29
N VAL A 144 -13.43 -3.17 11.73
CA VAL A 144 -12.48 -4.18 11.29
C VAL A 144 -12.18 -3.94 9.80
N GLY A 145 -10.95 -3.56 9.48
CA GLY A 145 -10.46 -3.57 8.11
C GLY A 145 -10.18 -5.00 7.68
N THR A 146 -10.81 -5.47 6.62
CA THR A 146 -10.56 -6.82 6.10
C THR A 146 -10.73 -6.88 4.60
N GLY A 147 -10.06 -7.82 3.98
CA GLY A 147 -10.20 -8.16 2.59
C GLY A 147 -9.34 -9.34 2.21
N TYR A 148 -9.49 -9.81 1.00
CA TYR A 148 -8.90 -11.01 0.46
C TYR A 148 -8.06 -10.67 -0.78
N VAL A 149 -6.76 -10.91 -0.69
CA VAL A 149 -5.79 -10.71 -1.78
C VAL A 149 -5.65 -11.99 -2.57
N PHE A 150 -5.77 -11.90 -3.89
CA PHE A 150 -5.74 -13.04 -4.78
C PHE A 150 -5.11 -12.71 -6.15
N SER A 151 -4.98 -13.72 -7.01
CA SER A 151 -4.55 -13.58 -8.40
C SER A 151 -5.68 -13.92 -9.35
N ASN A 152 -6.05 -12.98 -10.22
CA ASN A 152 -7.08 -13.22 -11.25
C ASN A 152 -6.64 -14.21 -12.35
N ASN A 153 -5.39 -14.64 -12.35
CA ASN A 153 -4.92 -15.73 -13.19
C ASN A 153 -5.35 -17.11 -12.68
N HIS A 154 -5.85 -17.21 -11.44
CA HIS A 154 -6.16 -18.47 -10.77
C HIS A 154 -7.61 -18.57 -10.32
N VAL A 155 -8.28 -17.47 -10.11
CA VAL A 155 -9.65 -17.38 -9.62
C VAL A 155 -10.33 -16.13 -10.19
N SER A 156 -11.59 -16.25 -10.59
CA SER A 156 -12.38 -15.08 -11.03
C SER A 156 -12.76 -14.18 -9.87
N ASP A 157 -13.13 -12.94 -10.18
CA ASP A 157 -13.58 -11.96 -9.19
C ASP A 157 -14.81 -12.45 -8.41
N ASP A 158 -15.76 -13.06 -9.09
CA ASP A 158 -16.99 -13.58 -8.49
C ASP A 158 -16.71 -14.74 -7.54
N GLU A 159 -15.84 -15.69 -7.93
CA GLU A 159 -15.42 -16.78 -7.09
C GLU A 159 -14.62 -16.29 -5.86
N ALA A 160 -13.77 -15.28 -6.05
CA ALA A 160 -13.01 -14.68 -4.95
C ALA A 160 -13.93 -13.93 -3.97
N ILE A 161 -14.93 -13.20 -4.46
CA ILE A 161 -15.96 -12.58 -3.61
C ILE A 161 -16.72 -13.65 -2.83
N HIS A 162 -17.14 -14.73 -3.48
CA HIS A 162 -17.85 -15.83 -2.83
C HIS A 162 -17.00 -16.48 -1.72
N GLU A 163 -15.74 -16.83 -2.02
CA GLU A 163 -14.80 -17.39 -1.04
C GLU A 163 -14.58 -16.45 0.14
N PHE A 164 -14.47 -15.14 -0.12
CA PHE A 164 -14.33 -14.12 0.91
C PHE A 164 -15.56 -14.07 1.81
N LEU A 165 -16.76 -14.02 1.24
CA LEU A 165 -18.02 -13.97 1.99
C LEU A 165 -18.23 -15.22 2.84
N GLU A 166 -17.96 -16.40 2.30
CA GLU A 166 -18.02 -17.66 3.06
C GLU A 166 -17.04 -17.66 4.24
N ASN A 167 -15.82 -17.18 4.03
CA ASN A 167 -14.80 -17.11 5.10
C ASN A 167 -15.13 -16.07 6.17
N VAL A 168 -15.80 -14.98 5.81
CA VAL A 168 -16.26 -13.94 6.77
C VAL A 168 -17.45 -14.44 7.60
N GLY A 169 -18.34 -15.22 7.00
CA GLY A 169 -19.62 -15.62 7.58
C GLY A 169 -20.63 -14.47 7.67
N ASP A 170 -21.67 -14.65 8.48
CA ASP A 170 -22.74 -13.66 8.70
C ASP A 170 -22.23 -12.44 9.46
N ARG A 171 -21.69 -11.48 8.75
CA ARG A 171 -21.19 -10.22 9.34
C ARG A 171 -21.64 -9.01 8.54
N ASN A 172 -21.91 -7.92 9.26
CA ASN A 172 -22.35 -6.67 8.68
C ASN A 172 -21.16 -5.91 8.06
N PHE A 173 -21.16 -5.78 6.75
CA PHE A 173 -20.25 -4.87 6.07
C PHE A 173 -20.74 -3.43 6.21
N LYS A 174 -19.80 -2.49 6.42
CA LYS A 174 -20.10 -1.04 6.40
C LYS A 174 -20.38 -0.53 4.99
N ILE A 175 -19.76 -1.14 4.01
CA ILE A 175 -19.96 -0.99 2.57
C ILE A 175 -19.85 -2.38 1.96
N ASP A 176 -20.61 -2.62 0.90
CA ASP A 176 -20.54 -3.88 0.17
C ASP A 176 -19.10 -4.17 -0.28
N PRO A 177 -18.68 -5.44 -0.21
CA PRO A 177 -17.37 -5.83 -0.70
C PRO A 177 -17.16 -5.43 -2.16
N PHE A 178 -16.00 -4.87 -2.44
CA PHE A 178 -15.65 -4.38 -3.77
C PHE A 178 -14.25 -4.85 -4.18
N ILE A 179 -14.05 -4.93 -5.50
CA ILE A 179 -12.77 -5.31 -6.08
C ILE A 179 -11.83 -4.11 -6.13
N VAL A 180 -10.59 -4.34 -5.75
CA VAL A 180 -9.46 -3.42 -5.91
C VAL A 180 -8.45 -4.06 -6.83
N ASP A 181 -8.16 -3.39 -7.93
CA ASP A 181 -7.09 -3.76 -8.84
C ASP A 181 -5.77 -3.14 -8.39
N PHE A 182 -4.71 -3.91 -8.45
CA PHE A 182 -3.36 -3.38 -8.31
C PHE A 182 -2.38 -4.16 -9.18
N THR A 183 -1.33 -3.48 -9.60
CA THR A 183 -0.27 -4.11 -10.37
C THR A 183 1.05 -3.97 -9.64
N PRO A 184 1.70 -5.10 -9.28
CA PRO A 184 3.03 -5.06 -8.68
C PRO A 184 4.03 -4.41 -9.62
N ARG A 185 4.46 -3.19 -9.29
CA ARG A 185 5.38 -2.39 -10.10
C ARG A 185 6.12 -1.37 -9.26
N LYS A 186 7.22 -0.86 -9.78
CA LYS A 186 7.88 0.34 -9.26
C LYS A 186 8.29 1.26 -10.40
N ALA A 187 8.32 2.56 -10.14
CA ALA A 187 8.95 3.53 -11.02
C ALA A 187 10.45 3.22 -11.17
N VAL A 188 10.95 3.29 -12.39
CA VAL A 188 12.38 3.11 -12.68
C VAL A 188 13.18 4.24 -12.04
N ASN A 189 12.66 5.47 -12.14
CA ASN A 189 13.25 6.65 -11.54
C ASN A 189 12.16 7.60 -11.04
N SER A 190 11.80 7.50 -9.77
CA SER A 190 10.77 8.32 -9.14
C SER A 190 11.12 9.81 -9.02
N PHE A 191 12.38 10.19 -9.24
CA PHE A 191 12.85 11.58 -9.16
C PHE A 191 13.53 11.93 -10.48
N LYS A 192 12.88 12.77 -11.29
CA LYS A 192 13.39 13.23 -12.59
C LYS A 192 13.39 14.75 -12.59
N LYS A 193 14.59 15.35 -12.59
CA LYS A 193 14.73 16.81 -12.58
C LYS A 193 13.86 17.47 -11.50
N ASN A 194 12.76 18.08 -11.88
CA ASN A 194 11.82 18.74 -10.99
C ASN A 194 10.45 18.03 -10.88
N THR A 195 10.37 16.76 -11.32
CA THR A 195 9.19 15.93 -11.15
C THR A 195 9.48 14.75 -10.22
N CYS A 196 8.46 14.32 -9.45
CA CYS A 196 8.57 13.20 -8.54
C CYS A 196 7.25 12.42 -8.48
N THR A 197 7.34 11.09 -8.38
CA THR A 197 6.20 10.22 -8.07
C THR A 197 6.38 9.60 -6.69
N ILE A 198 5.34 9.62 -5.84
CA ILE A 198 5.37 9.14 -4.45
C ILE A 198 4.18 8.21 -4.19
N GLY A 199 4.33 7.33 -3.22
CA GLY A 199 3.30 6.38 -2.82
C GLY A 199 2.97 5.39 -3.93
N MET A 200 1.70 5.08 -4.14
CA MET A 200 1.27 4.15 -5.19
C MET A 200 1.55 4.67 -6.61
N ALA A 201 1.78 5.97 -6.78
CA ALA A 201 2.25 6.53 -8.05
C ALA A 201 3.68 6.08 -8.35
N ALA A 202 4.55 5.98 -7.35
CA ALA A 202 5.91 5.46 -7.51
C ALA A 202 5.97 3.93 -7.61
N GLY A 203 5.07 3.23 -6.93
CA GLY A 203 5.04 1.77 -6.99
C GLY A 203 4.16 1.12 -5.93
N PHE A 204 3.90 -0.14 -6.16
CA PHE A 204 3.21 -1.02 -5.23
C PHE A 204 3.72 -2.43 -5.42
N VAL A 205 4.03 -3.12 -4.35
CA VAL A 205 4.62 -4.45 -4.41
C VAL A 205 3.55 -5.48 -4.10
N GLU A 206 3.16 -5.55 -2.83
CA GLU A 206 2.22 -6.51 -2.31
C GLU A 206 1.80 -6.08 -0.89
N PRO A 207 0.52 -6.25 -0.49
CA PRO A 207 0.05 -5.68 0.79
C PRO A 207 0.42 -6.48 2.05
N LEU A 208 1.07 -7.66 1.97
CA LEU A 208 1.22 -8.59 3.09
C LEU A 208 1.81 -7.95 4.35
N ASP A 209 2.89 -7.20 4.24
CA ASP A 209 3.53 -6.52 5.39
C ASP A 209 3.15 -5.02 5.46
N ALA A 210 2.09 -4.60 4.76
CA ALA A 210 1.67 -3.21 4.66
C ALA A 210 2.82 -2.22 4.33
N PRO A 211 3.73 -2.51 3.38
CA PRO A 211 4.92 -1.71 3.14
C PRO A 211 4.61 -0.34 2.53
N GLY A 212 3.41 -0.14 1.98
CA GLY A 212 3.04 1.04 1.21
C GLY A 212 3.23 2.36 1.98
N LEU A 213 2.82 2.41 3.24
CA LEU A 213 2.96 3.61 4.06
C LEU A 213 4.42 3.90 4.46
N SER A 214 5.18 2.86 4.80
CA SER A 214 6.61 3.01 5.13
C SER A 214 7.42 3.49 3.92
N LEU A 215 7.15 2.93 2.74
CA LEU A 215 7.76 3.37 1.48
C LEU A 215 7.39 4.82 1.14
N THR A 216 6.14 5.20 1.37
CA THR A 216 5.66 6.58 1.16
C THR A 216 6.35 7.55 2.13
N ALA A 217 6.43 7.22 3.42
CA ALA A 217 7.09 8.06 4.42
C ALA A 217 8.58 8.25 4.10
N ASN A 218 9.27 7.18 3.71
CA ASN A 218 10.65 7.24 3.28
C ASN A 218 10.84 8.12 2.03
N ALA A 219 9.96 8.00 1.04
CA ALA A 219 10.01 8.84 -0.16
C ALA A 219 9.76 10.33 0.16
N ILE A 220 8.85 10.64 1.08
CA ILE A 220 8.61 12.01 1.56
C ILE A 220 9.87 12.56 2.25
N THR A 221 10.51 11.80 3.12
CA THR A 221 11.76 12.20 3.79
C THR A 221 12.87 12.46 2.78
N GLN A 222 12.99 11.63 1.76
CA GLN A 222 13.96 11.84 0.68
C GLN A 222 13.64 13.10 -0.14
N LEU A 223 12.38 13.31 -0.51
CA LEU A 223 11.94 14.51 -1.20
C LEU A 223 12.23 15.76 -0.37
N GLN A 224 11.90 15.74 0.93
CA GLN A 224 12.20 16.83 1.85
C GLN A 224 13.69 17.15 1.86
N THR A 225 14.55 16.15 1.95
CA THR A 225 16.01 16.32 1.91
C THR A 225 16.50 16.95 0.60
N ILE A 226 15.86 16.56 -0.52
CA ILE A 226 16.16 17.11 -1.85
C ILE A 226 15.74 18.57 -1.95
N LEU A 227 14.55 18.91 -1.46
CA LEU A 227 14.00 20.27 -1.54
C LEU A 227 14.69 21.25 -0.58
N ILE A 228 15.01 20.82 0.64
CA ILE A 228 15.71 21.66 1.65
C ILE A 228 17.17 21.91 1.24
N GLY A 229 17.70 21.12 0.39
CA GLY A 229 18.78 21.56 -0.37
C GLY A 229 20.13 21.07 -0.09
N LYS A 230 20.86 20.51 -0.68
CA LYS A 230 22.33 20.26 -0.69
C LYS A 230 22.76 18.84 -1.08
N GLN A 231 21.85 18.03 -1.58
CA GLN A 231 22.30 16.74 -2.10
C GLN A 231 22.68 16.86 -3.58
N THR A 232 23.88 16.38 -3.89
CA THR A 232 24.32 16.24 -5.28
C THR A 232 23.52 15.15 -6.00
N ILE A 233 23.42 15.25 -7.32
CA ILE A 233 22.73 14.27 -8.18
C ILE A 233 23.18 12.83 -7.87
N GLU A 234 24.46 12.61 -7.58
CA GLU A 234 25.04 11.31 -7.24
C GLU A 234 24.48 10.71 -5.95
N LYS A 235 24.24 11.52 -4.92
CA LYS A 235 23.57 11.07 -3.69
C LYS A 235 22.11 10.71 -3.92
N LYS A 236 21.42 11.42 -4.80
CA LYS A 236 20.04 11.09 -5.20
C LYS A 236 19.95 9.72 -5.86
N VAL A 237 20.85 9.43 -6.78
CA VAL A 237 20.95 8.13 -7.46
C VAL A 237 21.30 7.01 -6.47
N THR A 238 22.20 7.23 -5.55
CA THR A 238 22.60 6.26 -4.51
C THR A 238 21.41 5.90 -3.60
N MET A 239 20.61 6.85 -3.17
CA MET A 239 19.42 6.59 -2.34
C MET A 239 18.34 5.81 -3.10
N VAL A 240 18.13 6.10 -4.37
CA VAL A 240 17.20 5.34 -5.24
C VAL A 240 17.69 3.90 -5.43
N ILE A 241 18.99 3.68 -5.62
CA ILE A 241 19.61 2.36 -5.73
C ILE A 241 19.47 1.57 -4.44
N TYR A 242 19.66 2.19 -3.27
CA TYR A 242 19.46 1.55 -1.97
C TYR A 242 18.02 1.08 -1.77
N HIS A 243 17.03 1.87 -2.17
CA HIS A 243 15.62 1.48 -2.16
C HIS A 243 15.33 0.31 -3.12
N GLN A 244 16.02 0.26 -4.27
CA GLN A 244 15.93 -0.88 -5.18
C GLN A 244 16.48 -2.17 -4.56
N LYS A 245 17.56 -2.07 -3.77
CA LYS A 245 18.14 -3.22 -3.06
C LYS A 245 17.18 -3.79 -2.02
N ASN A 246 16.54 -2.91 -1.24
CA ASN A 246 15.51 -3.32 -0.28
C ASN A 246 14.28 -3.96 -0.95
N LEU A 247 13.87 -3.49 -2.12
CA LEU A 247 12.78 -4.11 -2.87
C LEU A 247 13.13 -5.50 -3.43
N LYS A 248 14.40 -5.75 -3.77
CA LYS A 248 14.86 -7.10 -4.14
C LYS A 248 14.84 -8.05 -2.95
N ASP A 249 15.22 -7.56 -1.79
CA ASP A 249 15.20 -8.35 -0.55
C ASP A 249 13.75 -8.65 -0.12
N GLN A 250 12.83 -7.70 -0.25
CA GLN A 250 11.39 -7.92 -0.06
C GLN A 250 10.82 -8.94 -1.06
N LYS A 251 11.26 -8.93 -2.33
CA LYS A 251 10.85 -9.93 -3.33
C LYS A 251 11.14 -11.36 -2.88
N ILE A 252 12.34 -11.60 -2.34
CA ILE A 252 12.75 -12.94 -1.89
C ILE A 252 11.86 -13.37 -0.71
N TYR A 253 11.65 -12.47 0.25
CA TYR A 253 10.82 -12.71 1.42
C TYR A 253 9.36 -13.01 1.04
N HIS A 254 8.75 -12.20 0.17
CA HIS A 254 7.38 -12.43 -0.27
C HIS A 254 7.23 -13.71 -1.09
N LYS A 255 8.20 -14.05 -1.91
CA LYS A 255 8.20 -15.31 -2.66
C LYS A 255 8.27 -16.54 -1.73
N GLU A 256 9.09 -16.47 -0.71
CA GLU A 256 9.21 -17.54 0.29
C GLU A 256 7.95 -17.65 1.15
N LEU A 257 7.38 -16.54 1.61
CA LEU A 257 6.11 -16.51 2.35
C LEU A 257 4.96 -17.09 1.52
N PHE A 258 4.85 -16.74 0.25
CA PHE A 258 3.84 -17.30 -0.64
C PHE A 258 3.98 -18.81 -0.79
N GLN A 259 5.20 -19.33 -0.89
CA GLN A 259 5.47 -20.77 -0.93
C GLN A 259 5.13 -21.45 0.40
N ILE A 260 5.38 -20.82 1.53
CA ILE A 260 4.99 -21.29 2.86
C ILE A 260 3.46 -21.38 2.96
N HIS A 261 2.73 -20.34 2.58
CA HIS A 261 1.26 -20.34 2.57
C HIS A 261 0.69 -21.43 1.65
N LYS A 262 1.27 -21.65 0.50
CA LYS A 262 0.85 -22.72 -0.42
C LYS A 262 1.08 -24.12 0.18
N ARG A 263 2.15 -24.32 0.96
CA ARG A 263 2.43 -25.60 1.65
C ARG A 263 1.46 -25.85 2.81
N VAL A 264 1.16 -24.82 3.60
CA VAL A 264 0.24 -24.92 4.77
C VAL A 264 -1.22 -25.09 4.35
N SER A 265 -1.60 -24.63 3.15
CA SER A 265 -2.98 -24.74 2.64
C SER A 265 -3.28 -26.08 1.97
N SER A 266 -2.29 -26.94 1.73
CA SER A 266 -2.55 -28.26 1.12
C SER A 266 -3.27 -29.17 2.11
N PRO A 267 -4.33 -29.89 1.69
CA PRO A 267 -5.11 -30.76 2.59
C PRO A 267 -4.27 -31.88 3.25
N GLU A 268 -3.18 -32.28 2.64
CA GLU A 268 -2.32 -33.38 3.11
C GLU A 268 -1.48 -33.01 4.34
N GLN A 269 -1.24 -31.75 4.63
CA GLN A 269 -0.39 -31.32 5.75
C GLN A 269 -1.16 -30.96 7.02
N ARG A 270 -2.49 -30.91 6.99
CA ARG A 270 -3.30 -30.64 8.21
C ARG A 270 -3.31 -31.79 9.22
N HIS A 271 -2.84 -32.98 8.84
CA HIS A 271 -2.80 -34.15 9.76
C HIS A 271 -1.55 -34.24 10.63
N HIS A 272 -0.53 -33.39 10.38
CA HIS A 272 0.73 -33.43 11.16
C HIS A 272 0.90 -32.28 12.16
N LEU A 273 -0.10 -31.39 12.28
CA LEU A 273 -0.08 -30.23 13.20
C LEU A 273 -1.24 -30.27 14.21
N ARG A 274 -1.69 -31.50 14.59
CA ARG A 274 -2.55 -31.70 15.75
C ARG A 274 -1.78 -32.35 16.88
#